data_6d72eede9bf9170a86e7b954d067d30d
#
_entry.id   6d72eede9bf9170a86e7b954d067d30d
#
_cell.length_a   1.000
_cell.length_b   1.000
_cell.length_c   1.000
_cell.angle_alpha   90.00
_cell.angle_beta   90.00
_cell.angle_gamma   90.00
#
_symmetry.space_group_name_H-M   'P 1'
#
loop_
_entity.id
_entity.type
_entity.pdbx_description
1 polymer ?
#
loop_
_entity_poly.entity_id
_entity_poly.type
_entity_poly.pdbx_seq_one_letter_code
_entity_poly.pdbx_strand_id
1 'polypeptide(L)'
;MISGATGALAVVMVSLVVDHGAQYLFATVVLMGILQILSGIFRLGKFIRMVPQPVMLGFVNGLAIVIGISQLNQFKTINSAGESVWMSGNTLIYSYCIVVITMIVIWILPKFSKVFPSTLVAILLSTGLVISFNIPIPRVGDLASVAGGLPSFSIPMVPLNIETLIIIFPYAVILAAIGLIESLLTLNLVGEITNKKGGASKECLAQGISNTVTGFFGGMGGCAMIGQSMINVKSGGRTSCLLYTSDAADDRIG
;
A
#
# COMPACT_ATOMS: atom_id res chain seq x y z
N MET A 1 9.21 -11.36 0.40
CA MET A 1 7.99 -10.56 0.67
C MET A 1 7.94 -9.42 -0.33
N ILE A 2 6.76 -8.94 -0.66
CA ILE A 2 6.55 -7.80 -1.54
C ILE A 2 6.26 -6.57 -0.68
N SER A 3 7.07 -5.53 -0.82
CA SER A 3 6.90 -4.24 -0.15
C SER A 3 6.44 -3.18 -1.15
N GLY A 4 5.60 -2.27 -0.69
CA GLY A 4 5.13 -1.15 -1.48
C GLY A 4 4.20 -0.25 -0.69
N ALA A 5 3.67 0.77 -1.34
CA ALA A 5 2.69 1.67 -0.76
C ALA A 5 1.41 0.92 -0.36
N THR A 6 0.97 1.07 0.88
CA THR A 6 -0.24 0.40 1.41
C THR A 6 -1.33 1.41 1.74
N GLY A 7 -2.59 0.98 1.64
CA GLY A 7 -3.73 1.81 2.02
C GLY A 7 -3.69 2.28 3.47
N ALA A 8 -3.11 1.47 4.36
CA ALA A 8 -2.94 1.81 5.76
C ALA A 8 -2.08 3.06 5.97
N LEU A 9 -0.94 3.10 5.28
CA LEU A 9 -0.04 4.26 5.33
C LEU A 9 -0.65 5.46 4.59
N ALA A 10 -1.32 5.21 3.45
CA ALA A 10 -1.93 6.26 2.63
C ALA A 10 -2.94 7.11 3.40
N VAL A 11 -3.77 6.50 4.25
CA VAL A 11 -4.77 7.24 5.05
C VAL A 11 -4.12 8.29 5.94
N VAL A 12 -3.01 7.93 6.61
CA VAL A 12 -2.27 8.85 7.48
C VAL A 12 -1.52 9.91 6.66
N MET A 13 -0.97 9.52 5.52
CA MET A 13 -0.22 10.41 4.63
C MET A 13 -1.10 11.45 3.95
N VAL A 14 -2.34 11.08 3.56
CA VAL A 14 -3.29 12.01 2.95
C VAL A 14 -3.60 13.17 3.90
N SER A 15 -3.84 12.89 5.19
CA SER A 15 -4.06 13.95 6.19
C SER A 15 -2.88 14.93 6.22
N LEU A 16 -1.65 14.42 6.31
CA LEU A 16 -0.46 15.27 6.33
C LEU A 16 -0.31 16.11 5.05
N VAL A 17 -0.58 15.53 3.89
CA VAL A 17 -0.45 16.24 2.60
C VAL A 17 -1.49 17.33 2.45
N VAL A 18 -2.71 17.09 2.90
CA VAL A 18 -3.80 18.10 2.84
C VAL A 18 -3.47 19.29 3.75
N ASP A 19 -2.92 19.03 4.93
CA ASP A 19 -2.65 20.08 5.91
C ASP A 19 -1.35 20.85 5.65
N HIS A 20 -0.29 20.18 5.16
CA HIS A 20 1.08 20.74 5.10
C HIS A 20 1.76 20.59 3.73
N GLY A 21 1.17 19.82 2.81
CA GLY A 21 1.70 19.64 1.45
C GLY A 21 2.67 18.47 1.29
N ALA A 22 3.01 18.17 0.02
CA ALA A 22 3.80 16.99 -0.34
C ALA A 22 5.25 16.99 0.17
N GLN A 23 5.86 18.16 0.36
CA GLN A 23 7.24 18.25 0.85
C GLN A 23 7.37 17.75 2.30
N TYR A 24 6.37 18.03 3.12
CA TYR A 24 6.29 17.50 4.49
C TYR A 24 6.11 15.98 4.51
N LEU A 25 5.37 15.42 3.53
CA LEU A 25 5.26 13.98 3.36
C LEU A 25 6.62 13.34 3.12
N PHE A 26 7.41 13.86 2.18
CA PHE A 26 8.72 13.29 1.86
C PHE A 26 9.67 13.33 3.05
N ALA A 27 9.69 14.45 3.78
CA ALA A 27 10.46 14.58 5.01
C ALA A 27 10.00 13.58 6.09
N THR A 28 8.69 13.39 6.21
CA THR A 28 8.11 12.41 7.14
C THR A 28 8.48 10.98 6.77
N VAL A 29 8.50 10.63 5.48
CA VAL A 29 8.91 9.31 5.00
C VAL A 29 10.39 9.03 5.28
N VAL A 30 11.26 10.02 5.10
CA VAL A 30 12.68 9.91 5.49
C VAL A 30 12.80 9.66 6.99
N LEU A 31 12.11 10.44 7.82
CA LEU A 31 12.13 10.28 9.28
C LEU A 31 11.53 8.94 9.71
N MET A 32 10.43 8.49 9.10
CA MET A 32 9.86 7.15 9.27
C MET A 32 10.91 6.07 9.02
N GLY A 33 11.64 6.16 7.90
CA GLY A 33 12.69 5.23 7.55
C GLY A 33 13.82 5.19 8.59
N ILE A 34 14.26 6.34 9.08
CA ILE A 34 15.26 6.45 10.15
C ILE A 34 14.76 5.78 11.44
N LEU A 35 13.52 6.02 11.85
CA LEU A 35 12.92 5.37 13.03
C LEU A 35 12.85 3.84 12.87
N GLN A 36 12.55 3.35 11.68
CA GLN A 36 12.55 1.92 11.38
C GLN A 36 13.95 1.32 11.41
N ILE A 37 14.98 2.02 10.91
CA ILE A 37 16.39 1.61 11.02
C ILE A 37 16.79 1.51 12.49
N LEU A 38 16.49 2.53 13.30
CA LEU A 38 16.77 2.52 14.73
C LEU A 38 16.07 1.34 15.42
N SER A 39 14.81 1.09 15.08
CA SER A 39 14.07 -0.08 15.59
C SER A 39 14.74 -1.41 15.21
N GLY A 40 15.34 -1.51 14.04
CA GLY A 40 16.11 -2.66 13.60
C GLY A 40 17.41 -2.85 14.39
N ILE A 41 18.17 -1.76 14.61
CA ILE A 41 19.42 -1.74 15.38
C ILE A 41 19.16 -2.13 16.85
N PHE A 42 18.18 -1.52 17.47
CA PHE A 42 17.78 -1.84 18.86
C PHE A 42 17.03 -3.16 19.01
N ARG A 43 16.83 -3.90 17.89
CA ARG A 43 16.16 -5.21 17.86
C ARG A 43 14.72 -5.15 18.41
N LEU A 44 14.04 -4.00 18.28
CA LEU A 44 12.67 -3.81 18.73
C LEU A 44 11.67 -4.70 17.99
N GLY A 45 12.01 -5.21 16.80
CA GLY A 45 11.22 -6.18 16.07
C GLY A 45 10.94 -7.49 16.82
N LYS A 46 11.71 -7.79 17.90
CA LYS A 46 11.43 -8.93 18.77
C LYS A 46 10.15 -8.72 19.59
N PHE A 47 9.89 -7.48 20.02
CA PHE A 47 8.70 -7.15 20.83
C PHE A 47 7.42 -7.31 20.02
N ILE A 48 7.45 -7.00 18.72
CA ILE A 48 6.28 -7.16 17.85
C ILE A 48 5.91 -8.64 17.67
N ARG A 49 6.88 -9.57 17.73
CA ARG A 49 6.60 -11.02 17.75
C ARG A 49 5.87 -11.49 19.00
N MET A 50 5.88 -10.70 20.07
CA MET A 50 5.17 -11.01 21.32
C MET A 50 3.72 -10.52 21.29
N VAL A 51 3.31 -9.81 20.23
CA VAL A 51 1.93 -9.33 20.07
C VAL A 51 0.98 -10.53 19.95
N PRO A 52 -0.01 -10.67 20.85
CA PRO A 52 -0.95 -11.78 20.81
C PRO A 52 -1.79 -11.80 19.51
N GLN A 53 -2.13 -12.98 19.04
CA GLN A 53 -3.00 -13.15 17.85
C GLN A 53 -4.28 -12.30 17.85
N PRO A 54 -5.02 -12.16 18.97
CA PRO A 54 -6.22 -11.32 18.99
C PRO A 54 -5.97 -9.86 18.67
N VAL A 55 -4.82 -9.31 19.13
CA VAL A 55 -4.43 -7.91 18.83
C VAL A 55 -4.13 -7.76 17.34
N MET A 56 -3.46 -8.76 16.75
CA MET A 56 -3.18 -8.78 15.31
C MET A 56 -4.47 -8.84 14.48
N LEU A 57 -5.42 -9.67 14.85
CA LEU A 57 -6.73 -9.75 14.20
C LEU A 57 -7.51 -8.44 14.36
N GLY A 58 -7.48 -7.83 15.55
CA GLY A 58 -8.09 -6.53 15.80
C GLY A 58 -7.50 -5.43 14.92
N PHE A 59 -6.17 -5.41 14.77
CA PHE A 59 -5.47 -4.46 13.89
C PHE A 59 -5.89 -4.65 12.42
N VAL A 60 -5.87 -5.88 11.90
CA VAL A 60 -6.24 -6.18 10.51
C VAL A 60 -7.70 -5.82 10.24
N ASN A 61 -8.62 -6.14 11.16
CA ASN A 61 -10.03 -5.80 11.03
C ASN A 61 -10.25 -4.29 11.09
N GLY A 62 -9.60 -3.59 12.02
CA GLY A 62 -9.64 -2.14 12.11
C GLY A 62 -9.12 -1.47 10.83
N LEU A 63 -8.01 -1.99 10.30
CA LEU A 63 -7.46 -1.53 9.03
C LEU A 63 -8.42 -1.75 7.86
N ALA A 64 -9.07 -2.90 7.78
CA ALA A 64 -10.06 -3.20 6.75
C ALA A 64 -11.24 -2.20 6.78
N ILE A 65 -11.71 -1.84 7.99
CA ILE A 65 -12.77 -0.85 8.17
C ILE A 65 -12.31 0.53 7.70
N VAL A 66 -11.12 0.97 8.09
CA VAL A 66 -10.55 2.27 7.70
C VAL A 66 -10.38 2.35 6.17
N ILE A 67 -9.83 1.30 5.55
CA ILE A 67 -9.71 1.21 4.09
C ILE A 67 -11.11 1.24 3.45
N GLY A 68 -12.07 0.49 3.98
CA GLY A 68 -13.45 0.48 3.49
C GLY A 68 -14.09 1.87 3.53
N ILE A 69 -13.93 2.59 4.63
CA ILE A 69 -14.46 3.97 4.77
C ILE A 69 -13.77 4.91 3.78
N SER A 70 -12.45 4.78 3.58
CA SER A 70 -11.71 5.62 2.63
C SER A 70 -12.16 5.42 1.18
N GLN A 71 -12.63 4.21 0.82
CA GLN A 71 -13.20 3.94 -0.51
C GLN A 71 -14.52 4.68 -0.74
N LEU A 72 -15.28 5.03 0.29
CA LEU A 72 -16.52 5.80 0.14
C LEU A 72 -16.25 7.21 -0.43
N ASN A 73 -15.06 7.75 -0.21
CA ASN A 73 -14.68 9.04 -0.78
C ASN A 73 -14.55 9.00 -2.31
N GLN A 74 -14.35 7.82 -2.91
CA GLN A 74 -14.31 7.66 -4.38
C GLN A 74 -15.68 7.89 -5.04
N PHE A 75 -16.78 7.86 -4.26
CA PHE A 75 -18.12 8.16 -4.72
C PHE A 75 -18.53 9.63 -4.51
N LYS A 76 -17.56 10.49 -4.17
CA LYS A 76 -17.75 11.93 -4.03
C LYS A 76 -17.10 12.68 -5.19
N THR A 77 -17.73 13.75 -5.63
CA THR A 77 -17.20 14.72 -6.60
C THR A 77 -17.09 16.09 -5.95
N ILE A 78 -16.17 16.90 -6.44
CA ILE A 78 -16.03 18.30 -6.01
C ILE A 78 -17.03 19.14 -6.81
N ASN A 79 -17.93 19.81 -6.11
CA ASN A 79 -18.90 20.74 -6.73
C ASN A 79 -18.21 22.05 -7.14
N SER A 80 -18.86 22.86 -7.97
CA SER A 80 -18.36 24.18 -8.39
C SER A 80 -18.07 25.13 -7.20
N ALA A 81 -18.59 24.83 -6.02
CA ALA A 81 -18.34 25.54 -4.77
C ALA A 81 -17.14 25.00 -3.96
N GLY A 82 -16.42 23.98 -4.47
CA GLY A 82 -15.28 23.36 -3.78
C GLY A 82 -15.68 22.35 -2.69
N GLU A 83 -16.98 22.02 -2.55
CA GLU A 83 -17.44 21.05 -1.56
C GLU A 83 -17.48 19.64 -2.12
N SER A 84 -17.10 18.66 -1.30
CA SER A 84 -17.19 17.23 -1.66
C SER A 84 -18.61 16.74 -1.47
N VAL A 85 -19.34 16.56 -2.57
CA VAL A 85 -20.73 16.08 -2.59
C VAL A 85 -20.77 14.67 -3.17
N TRP A 86 -21.72 13.85 -2.70
CA TRP A 86 -21.95 12.53 -3.29
C TRP A 86 -22.32 12.67 -4.77
N MET A 87 -21.74 11.79 -5.58
CA MET A 87 -22.14 11.69 -6.99
C MET A 87 -23.65 11.50 -7.09
N SER A 88 -24.28 12.23 -7.99
CA SER A 88 -25.72 12.14 -8.20
C SER A 88 -26.03 11.59 -9.60
N GLY A 89 -27.21 11.00 -9.74
CA GLY A 89 -27.73 10.53 -11.02
C GLY A 89 -27.07 9.25 -11.55
N ASN A 90 -26.98 9.16 -12.86
CA ASN A 90 -26.53 7.96 -13.57
C ASN A 90 -25.07 7.60 -13.28
N THR A 91 -24.21 8.57 -13.00
CA THR A 91 -22.78 8.36 -12.70
C THR A 91 -22.61 7.48 -11.45
N LEU A 92 -23.42 7.71 -10.41
CA LEU A 92 -23.38 6.90 -9.19
C LEU A 92 -23.81 5.45 -9.48
N ILE A 93 -24.88 5.27 -10.27
CA ILE A 93 -25.38 3.95 -10.64
C ILE A 93 -24.32 3.19 -11.45
N TYR A 94 -23.70 3.84 -12.44
CA TYR A 94 -22.64 3.22 -13.23
C TYR A 94 -21.45 2.84 -12.37
N SER A 95 -21.02 3.69 -11.43
CA SER A 95 -19.93 3.39 -10.52
C SER A 95 -20.24 2.17 -9.65
N TYR A 96 -21.44 2.05 -9.09
CA TYR A 96 -21.84 0.87 -8.33
C TYR A 96 -21.91 -0.38 -9.21
N CYS A 97 -22.44 -0.30 -10.42
CA CYS A 97 -22.50 -1.43 -11.35
C CYS A 97 -21.12 -1.96 -11.66
N ILE A 98 -20.14 -1.07 -11.95
CA ILE A 98 -18.75 -1.47 -12.22
C ILE A 98 -18.12 -2.13 -10.99
N VAL A 99 -18.32 -1.58 -9.78
CA VAL A 99 -17.82 -2.17 -8.54
C VAL A 99 -18.40 -3.57 -8.34
N VAL A 100 -19.70 -3.73 -8.49
CA VAL A 100 -20.37 -5.04 -8.35
C VAL A 100 -19.88 -6.05 -9.37
N ILE A 101 -19.76 -5.65 -10.64
CA ILE A 101 -19.21 -6.50 -11.71
C ILE A 101 -17.78 -6.94 -11.36
N THR A 102 -16.93 -6.00 -10.93
CA THR A 102 -15.55 -6.28 -10.55
C THR A 102 -15.49 -7.27 -9.38
N MET A 103 -16.31 -7.10 -8.35
CA MET A 103 -16.39 -8.01 -7.21
C MET A 103 -16.87 -9.41 -7.64
N ILE A 104 -17.88 -9.49 -8.50
CA ILE A 104 -18.39 -10.75 -9.05
C ILE A 104 -17.27 -11.48 -9.81
N VAL A 105 -16.55 -10.78 -10.68
CA VAL A 105 -15.43 -11.37 -11.45
C VAL A 105 -14.34 -11.91 -10.50
N ILE A 106 -13.94 -11.13 -9.52
CA ILE A 106 -12.91 -11.53 -8.54
C ILE A 106 -13.34 -12.78 -7.75
N TRP A 107 -14.64 -12.89 -7.44
CA TRP A 107 -15.16 -14.01 -6.65
C TRP A 107 -15.43 -15.27 -7.49
N ILE A 108 -15.88 -15.10 -8.73
CA ILE A 108 -16.28 -16.21 -9.60
C ILE A 108 -15.07 -16.80 -10.33
N LEU A 109 -14.18 -15.97 -10.87
CA LEU A 109 -13.09 -16.40 -11.73
C LEU A 109 -12.17 -17.47 -11.11
N PRO A 110 -11.77 -17.39 -9.82
CA PRO A 110 -10.94 -18.41 -9.19
C PRO A 110 -11.62 -19.80 -9.09
N LYS A 111 -12.94 -19.86 -9.22
CA LYS A 111 -13.70 -21.13 -9.23
C LYS A 111 -13.60 -21.84 -10.59
N PHE A 112 -13.47 -21.07 -11.67
CA PHE A 112 -13.38 -21.62 -13.02
C PHE A 112 -11.94 -21.80 -13.49
N SER A 113 -11.03 -20.90 -13.14
CA SER A 113 -9.63 -20.95 -13.55
C SER A 113 -8.70 -20.47 -12.44
N LYS A 114 -7.69 -21.28 -12.14
CA LYS A 114 -6.61 -20.93 -11.21
C LYS A 114 -5.39 -20.34 -11.93
N VAL A 115 -5.40 -20.35 -13.26
CA VAL A 115 -4.27 -19.92 -14.11
C VAL A 115 -4.22 -18.40 -14.21
N PHE A 116 -5.40 -17.76 -14.36
CA PHE A 116 -5.47 -16.32 -14.50
C PHE A 116 -5.66 -15.61 -13.16
N PRO A 117 -4.84 -14.59 -12.83
CA PRO A 117 -5.04 -13.79 -11.63
C PRO A 117 -6.36 -13.01 -11.75
N SER A 118 -7.33 -13.36 -10.92
CA SER A 118 -8.70 -12.81 -10.97
C SER A 118 -8.73 -11.29 -10.90
N THR A 119 -7.86 -10.69 -10.10
CA THR A 119 -7.75 -9.24 -9.95
C THR A 119 -7.32 -8.56 -11.26
N LEU A 120 -6.34 -9.14 -11.97
CA LEU A 120 -5.89 -8.60 -13.26
C LEU A 120 -7.00 -8.64 -14.31
N VAL A 121 -7.70 -9.78 -14.40
CA VAL A 121 -8.83 -9.94 -15.33
C VAL A 121 -9.95 -8.97 -15.01
N ALA A 122 -10.26 -8.78 -13.71
CA ALA A 122 -11.27 -7.83 -13.28
C ALA A 122 -10.92 -6.38 -13.65
N ILE A 123 -9.65 -5.97 -13.49
CA ILE A 123 -9.18 -4.62 -13.88
C ILE A 123 -9.28 -4.44 -15.40
N LEU A 124 -8.78 -5.41 -16.19
CA LEU A 124 -8.83 -5.32 -17.65
C LEU A 124 -10.27 -5.29 -18.17
N LEU A 125 -11.15 -6.11 -17.60
CA LEU A 125 -12.56 -6.18 -17.99
C LEU A 125 -13.28 -4.88 -17.63
N SER A 126 -13.15 -4.38 -16.40
CA SER A 126 -13.79 -3.14 -15.98
C SER A 126 -13.29 -1.94 -16.78
N THR A 127 -11.97 -1.85 -17.01
CA THR A 127 -11.38 -0.81 -17.85
C THR A 127 -11.88 -0.89 -19.29
N GLY A 128 -11.91 -2.10 -19.86
CA GLY A 128 -12.44 -2.33 -21.22
C GLY A 128 -13.90 -1.91 -21.35
N LEU A 129 -14.75 -2.26 -20.39
CA LEU A 129 -16.15 -1.84 -20.36
C LEU A 129 -16.29 -0.31 -20.29
N VAL A 130 -15.56 0.34 -19.40
CA VAL A 130 -15.61 1.80 -19.23
C VAL A 130 -15.18 2.53 -20.51
N ILE A 131 -14.13 2.05 -21.18
CA ILE A 131 -13.63 2.66 -22.42
C ILE A 131 -14.61 2.39 -23.57
N SER A 132 -15.06 1.13 -23.74
CA SER A 132 -15.91 0.73 -24.88
C SER A 132 -17.28 1.41 -24.85
N PHE A 133 -17.87 1.55 -23.67
CA PHE A 133 -19.17 2.21 -23.49
C PHE A 133 -19.06 3.70 -23.15
N ASN A 134 -17.84 4.25 -23.10
CA ASN A 134 -17.57 5.65 -22.75
C ASN A 134 -18.32 6.12 -21.49
N ILE A 135 -18.28 5.28 -20.45
CA ILE A 135 -19.04 5.51 -19.21
C ILE A 135 -18.43 6.70 -18.44
N PRO A 136 -19.23 7.69 -18.07
CA PRO A 136 -18.73 8.89 -17.35
C PRO A 136 -18.51 8.60 -15.86
N ILE A 137 -17.43 7.90 -15.54
CA ILE A 137 -16.97 7.66 -14.17
C ILE A 137 -15.57 8.23 -13.98
N PRO A 138 -15.19 8.64 -12.76
CA PRO A 138 -13.85 9.12 -12.48
C PRO A 138 -12.79 8.10 -12.86
N ARG A 139 -11.75 8.56 -13.54
CA ARG A 139 -10.61 7.73 -13.97
C ARG A 139 -9.38 8.11 -13.15
N VAL A 140 -8.43 7.19 -13.06
CA VAL A 140 -7.16 7.46 -12.36
C VAL A 140 -6.43 8.66 -12.96
N GLY A 141 -6.52 8.85 -14.28
CA GLY A 141 -5.95 10.02 -14.96
C GLY A 141 -6.58 11.36 -14.58
N ASP A 142 -7.81 11.35 -14.09
CA ASP A 142 -8.52 12.56 -13.63
C ASP A 142 -8.07 12.97 -12.23
N LEU A 143 -7.58 12.00 -11.44
CA LEU A 143 -7.10 12.21 -10.07
C LEU A 143 -5.64 12.63 -10.01
N ALA A 144 -4.81 12.07 -10.90
CA ALA A 144 -3.38 12.36 -10.94
C ALA A 144 -2.82 12.11 -12.34
N SER A 145 -1.95 13.01 -12.82
CA SER A 145 -1.20 12.78 -14.05
C SER A 145 -0.20 11.65 -13.85
N VAL A 146 -0.40 10.55 -14.55
CA VAL A 146 0.53 9.40 -14.58
C VAL A 146 1.70 9.65 -15.54
N ALA A 147 1.65 10.75 -16.30
CA ALA A 147 2.69 11.15 -17.26
C ALA A 147 3.95 11.77 -16.60
N GLY A 148 4.28 11.35 -15.40
CA GLY A 148 5.51 11.73 -14.71
C GLY A 148 6.73 11.02 -15.31
N GLY A 149 7.86 11.73 -15.38
CA GLY A 149 9.16 11.13 -15.70
C GLY A 149 9.64 10.18 -14.59
N LEU A 150 10.83 9.62 -14.77
CA LEU A 150 11.47 8.82 -13.73
C LEU A 150 11.65 9.66 -12.46
N PRO A 151 11.48 9.05 -11.27
CA PRO A 151 11.66 9.76 -10.01
C PRO A 151 13.09 10.33 -9.92
N SER A 152 13.19 11.62 -9.69
CA SER A 152 14.47 12.31 -9.53
C SER A 152 14.82 12.41 -8.05
N PHE A 153 16.12 12.30 -7.75
CA PHE A 153 16.59 12.53 -6.39
C PHE A 153 16.35 14.00 -6.01
N SER A 154 15.65 14.20 -4.91
CA SER A 154 15.39 15.52 -4.34
C SER A 154 15.48 15.48 -2.82
N ILE A 155 16.11 16.48 -2.25
CA ILE A 155 16.09 16.67 -0.80
C ILE A 155 14.78 17.38 -0.47
N PRO A 156 13.97 16.87 0.49
CA PRO A 156 12.72 17.53 0.86
C PRO A 156 12.97 18.98 1.29
N MET A 157 12.34 19.92 0.58
CA MET A 157 12.48 21.35 0.84
C MET A 157 11.54 21.78 1.97
N VAL A 158 11.87 21.36 3.18
CA VAL A 158 11.18 21.81 4.40
C VAL A 158 12.17 22.57 5.29
N PRO A 159 11.74 23.63 6.00
CA PRO A 159 12.61 24.32 6.94
C PRO A 159 13.04 23.35 8.05
N LEU A 160 14.35 23.24 8.28
CA LEU A 160 14.92 22.37 9.32
C LEU A 160 14.82 23.04 10.71
N ASN A 161 13.59 23.33 11.12
CA ASN A 161 13.27 23.96 12.38
C ASN A 161 12.64 22.93 13.34
N ILE A 162 12.69 23.24 14.66
CA ILE A 162 12.01 22.42 15.67
C ILE A 162 10.52 22.35 15.40
N GLU A 163 9.91 23.40 14.89
CA GLU A 163 8.49 23.46 14.54
C GLU A 163 8.14 22.40 13.48
N THR A 164 8.92 22.30 12.40
CA THR A 164 8.75 21.25 11.39
C THR A 164 8.88 19.86 12.00
N LEU A 165 9.86 19.67 12.89
CA LEU A 165 10.04 18.39 13.56
C LEU A 165 8.84 18.02 14.42
N ILE A 166 8.25 18.97 15.15
CA ILE A 166 7.06 18.78 15.97
C ILE A 166 5.87 18.36 15.10
N ILE A 167 5.76 18.90 13.88
CA ILE A 167 4.70 18.54 12.94
C ILE A 167 4.91 17.12 12.39
N ILE A 168 6.11 16.81 11.87
CA ILE A 168 6.34 15.54 11.16
C ILE A 168 6.57 14.35 12.10
N PHE A 169 7.07 14.57 13.31
CA PHE A 169 7.46 13.50 14.24
C PHE A 169 6.31 12.56 14.62
N PRO A 170 5.12 13.06 15.05
CA PRO A 170 4.01 12.17 15.38
C PRO A 170 3.56 11.33 14.18
N TYR A 171 3.48 11.92 12.99
CA TYR A 171 3.17 11.18 11.76
C TYR A 171 4.23 10.13 11.45
N ALA A 172 5.51 10.49 11.54
CA ALA A 172 6.61 9.55 11.30
C ALA A 172 6.60 8.36 12.26
N VAL A 173 6.31 8.58 13.55
CA VAL A 173 6.19 7.53 14.56
C VAL A 173 5.02 6.60 14.24
N ILE A 174 3.85 7.16 13.92
CA ILE A 174 2.65 6.38 13.58
C ILE A 174 2.91 5.55 12.32
N LEU A 175 3.46 6.16 11.26
CA LEU A 175 3.78 5.48 10.01
C LEU A 175 4.85 4.40 10.21
N ALA A 176 5.90 4.67 11.01
CA ALA A 176 6.92 3.69 11.34
C ALA A 176 6.33 2.49 12.09
N ALA A 177 5.47 2.75 13.08
CA ALA A 177 4.82 1.70 13.85
C ALA A 177 3.90 0.83 12.99
N ILE A 178 2.99 1.45 12.19
CA ILE A 178 2.10 0.73 11.27
C ILE A 178 2.92 -0.09 10.28
N GLY A 179 3.91 0.53 9.63
CA GLY A 179 4.73 -0.13 8.63
C GLY A 179 5.53 -1.30 9.19
N LEU A 180 6.10 -1.18 10.41
CA LEU A 180 6.80 -2.29 11.07
C LEU A 180 5.86 -3.40 11.52
N ILE A 181 4.71 -3.07 12.08
CA ILE A 181 3.71 -4.07 12.48
C ILE A 181 3.27 -4.87 11.25
N GLU A 182 2.87 -4.22 10.17
CA GLU A 182 2.41 -4.88 8.94
C GLU A 182 3.52 -5.74 8.32
N SER A 183 4.75 -5.21 8.24
CA SER A 183 5.89 -5.95 7.69
C SER A 183 6.27 -7.18 8.52
N LEU A 184 6.26 -7.08 9.85
CA LEU A 184 6.61 -8.20 10.71
C LEU A 184 5.49 -9.24 10.81
N LEU A 185 4.22 -8.83 10.67
CA LEU A 185 3.09 -9.74 10.49
C LEU A 185 3.23 -10.53 9.19
N THR A 186 3.51 -9.85 8.09
CA THR A 186 3.76 -10.47 6.79
C THR A 186 4.94 -11.44 6.86
N LEU A 187 6.03 -11.06 7.53
CA LEU A 187 7.21 -11.90 7.74
C LEU A 187 6.86 -13.19 8.47
N ASN A 188 6.09 -13.10 9.55
CA ASN A 188 5.67 -14.28 10.32
C ASN A 188 4.78 -15.20 9.49
N LEU A 189 3.76 -14.64 8.82
CA LEU A 189 2.82 -15.39 8.00
C LEU A 189 3.51 -16.10 6.83
N VAL A 190 4.38 -15.41 6.11
CA VAL A 190 5.18 -16.00 5.02
C VAL A 190 6.15 -17.04 5.58
N GLY A 191 6.73 -16.79 6.77
CA GLY A 191 7.61 -17.73 7.45
C GLY A 191 6.93 -19.05 7.82
N GLU A 192 5.69 -19.00 8.30
CA GLU A 192 4.88 -20.19 8.60
C GLU A 192 4.59 -21.02 7.34
N ILE A 193 4.21 -20.36 6.24
CA ILE A 193 3.86 -21.07 4.99
C ILE A 193 5.08 -21.65 4.30
N THR A 194 6.22 -20.94 4.36
CA THR A 194 7.45 -21.38 3.69
C THR A 194 8.34 -22.25 4.59
N ASN A 195 7.98 -22.46 5.85
CA ASN A 195 8.81 -23.10 6.88
C ASN A 195 10.20 -22.46 7.04
N LYS A 196 10.32 -21.16 6.74
CA LYS A 196 11.57 -20.40 6.87
C LYS A 196 11.39 -19.27 7.87
N LYS A 197 12.23 -19.22 8.90
CA LYS A 197 12.21 -18.12 9.88
C LYS A 197 12.96 -16.92 9.34
N GLY A 198 12.26 -15.80 9.08
CA GLY A 198 12.87 -14.53 8.75
C GLY A 198 13.44 -13.79 9.97
N GLY A 199 14.43 -12.94 9.76
CA GLY A 199 15.02 -12.10 10.80
C GLY A 199 14.24 -10.80 10.99
N ALA A 200 13.50 -10.64 12.10
CA ALA A 200 12.71 -9.43 12.36
C ALA A 200 13.55 -8.14 12.32
N SER A 201 14.74 -8.13 12.93
CA SER A 201 15.62 -6.95 12.92
C SER A 201 16.16 -6.64 11.51
N LYS A 202 16.44 -7.67 10.70
CA LYS A 202 16.86 -7.47 9.30
C LYS A 202 15.73 -6.87 8.46
N GLU A 203 14.49 -7.28 8.72
CA GLU A 203 13.32 -6.71 8.05
C GLU A 203 13.10 -5.25 8.42
N CYS A 204 13.20 -4.90 9.71
CA CYS A 204 13.11 -3.50 10.15
C CYS A 204 14.17 -2.63 9.47
N LEU A 205 15.42 -3.11 9.37
CA LEU A 205 16.50 -2.41 8.67
C LEU A 205 16.20 -2.26 7.17
N ALA A 206 15.75 -3.32 6.51
CA ALA A 206 15.44 -3.31 5.09
C ALA A 206 14.31 -2.32 4.77
N GLN A 207 13.22 -2.35 5.54
CA GLN A 207 12.10 -1.42 5.39
C GLN A 207 12.55 0.02 5.66
N GLY A 208 13.35 0.23 6.70
CA GLY A 208 13.84 1.56 7.04
C GLY A 208 14.74 2.16 5.95
N ILE A 209 15.69 1.39 5.43
CA ILE A 209 16.56 1.82 4.31
C ILE A 209 15.71 2.12 3.07
N SER A 210 14.80 1.22 2.70
CA SER A 210 13.90 1.42 1.56
C SER A 210 13.09 2.70 1.70
N ASN A 211 12.47 2.94 2.85
CA ASN A 211 11.65 4.13 3.08
C ASN A 211 12.47 5.41 3.09
N THR A 212 13.66 5.39 3.69
CA THR A 212 14.58 6.54 3.64
C THR A 212 14.94 6.89 2.19
N VAL A 213 15.31 5.91 1.39
CA VAL A 213 15.61 6.13 -0.04
C VAL A 213 14.37 6.64 -0.76
N THR A 214 13.21 6.01 -0.58
CA THR A 214 11.96 6.40 -1.21
C THR A 214 11.59 7.85 -0.90
N GLY A 215 11.80 8.33 0.33
CA GLY A 215 11.55 9.71 0.71
C GLY A 215 12.41 10.72 -0.06
N PHE A 216 13.68 10.38 -0.34
CA PHE A 216 14.57 11.23 -1.16
C PHE A 216 14.23 11.21 -2.66
N PHE A 217 13.48 10.22 -3.14
CA PHE A 217 13.00 10.16 -4.51
C PHE A 217 11.54 10.64 -4.66
N GLY A 218 11.01 11.33 -3.66
CA GLY A 218 9.67 11.91 -3.71
C GLY A 218 8.55 10.88 -3.71
N GLY A 219 8.83 9.67 -3.21
CA GLY A 219 7.84 8.61 -3.11
C GLY A 219 7.17 8.56 -1.73
N MET A 220 5.97 7.99 -1.70
CA MET A 220 5.32 7.66 -0.44
C MET A 220 5.94 6.40 0.17
N GLY A 221 6.04 6.36 1.48
CA GLY A 221 6.58 5.21 2.20
C GLY A 221 5.75 3.94 1.97
N GLY A 222 6.39 2.80 2.20
CA GLY A 222 5.81 1.49 2.02
C GLY A 222 6.06 0.55 3.18
N CYS A 223 5.39 -0.59 3.14
CA CYS A 223 5.62 -1.72 4.05
C CYS A 223 5.33 -3.04 3.33
N ALA A 224 5.66 -4.17 3.96
CA ALA A 224 5.42 -5.47 3.35
C ALA A 224 3.92 -5.79 3.37
N MET A 225 3.36 -5.99 2.18
CA MET A 225 1.94 -6.24 1.97
C MET A 225 1.61 -7.72 2.12
N ILE A 226 0.68 -8.06 3.02
CA ILE A 226 0.24 -9.44 3.28
C ILE A 226 -0.34 -10.07 2.00
N GLY A 227 -1.30 -9.40 1.36
CA GLY A 227 -2.03 -9.94 0.21
C GLY A 227 -1.12 -10.31 -0.96
N GLN A 228 -0.29 -9.38 -1.39
CA GLN A 228 0.64 -9.55 -2.50
C GLN A 228 1.72 -10.58 -2.19
N SER A 229 2.25 -10.56 -0.96
CA SER A 229 3.24 -11.56 -0.52
C SER A 229 2.64 -12.97 -0.51
N MET A 230 1.39 -13.13 -0.10
CA MET A 230 0.68 -14.40 -0.12
C MET A 230 0.42 -14.91 -1.53
N ILE A 231 -0.01 -14.03 -2.43
CA ILE A 231 -0.21 -14.37 -3.85
C ILE A 231 1.12 -14.85 -4.45
N ASN A 232 2.21 -14.11 -4.21
CA ASN A 232 3.53 -14.46 -4.72
C ASN A 232 3.98 -15.84 -4.22
N VAL A 233 3.85 -16.11 -2.92
CA VAL A 233 4.22 -17.41 -2.33
C VAL A 233 3.35 -18.56 -2.88
N LYS A 234 2.04 -18.35 -3.04
CA LYS A 234 1.12 -19.33 -3.63
C LYS A 234 1.40 -19.61 -5.10
N SER A 235 1.90 -18.60 -5.83
CA SER A 235 2.33 -18.72 -7.23
C SER A 235 3.71 -19.37 -7.39
N GLY A 236 4.34 -19.81 -6.29
CA GLY A 236 5.64 -20.50 -6.32
C GLY A 236 6.84 -19.59 -6.05
N GLY A 237 6.62 -18.31 -5.72
CA GLY A 237 7.68 -17.37 -5.40
C GLY A 237 8.48 -17.78 -4.16
N ARG A 238 9.77 -18.12 -4.32
CA ARG A 238 10.65 -18.59 -3.24
C ARG A 238 11.92 -17.76 -3.07
N THR A 239 12.27 -16.94 -4.05
CA THR A 239 13.51 -16.15 -4.08
C THR A 239 13.23 -14.66 -4.24
N SER A 240 14.24 -13.84 -3.93
CA SER A 240 14.16 -12.37 -4.11
C SER A 240 14.10 -11.97 -5.59
N CYS A 241 14.66 -12.79 -6.49
CA CYS A 241 14.69 -12.52 -7.93
C CYS A 241 13.31 -12.60 -8.60
N LEU A 242 12.35 -13.27 -7.99
CA LEU A 242 10.98 -13.41 -8.52
C LEU A 242 10.18 -12.10 -8.61
N LEU A 243 10.66 -11.05 -7.98
CA LEU A 243 10.11 -9.70 -8.18
C LEU A 243 10.44 -9.14 -9.57
N TYR A 244 11.48 -9.67 -10.22
CA TYR A 244 12.04 -9.13 -11.47
C TYR A 244 11.93 -10.07 -12.65
N THR A 245 11.62 -11.36 -12.42
CA THR A 245 11.55 -12.35 -13.49
C THR A 245 10.23 -13.11 -13.45
N SER A 246 9.58 -13.20 -14.58
CA SER A 246 8.40 -14.06 -14.80
C SER A 246 8.76 -15.56 -14.89
N ASP A 247 10.02 -15.92 -14.78
CA ASP A 247 10.54 -17.29 -14.95
C ASP A 247 10.40 -18.19 -13.73
N ALA A 248 9.41 -17.91 -12.88
CA ALA A 248 9.05 -18.80 -11.78
C ALA A 248 8.58 -20.20 -12.24
N ALA A 249 8.45 -20.43 -13.53
CA ALA A 249 8.06 -21.71 -14.09
C ALA A 249 9.22 -22.71 -14.20
N ASP A 250 10.47 -22.23 -14.28
CA ASP A 250 11.64 -23.07 -14.56
C ASP A 250 12.26 -23.74 -13.32
N ASP A 251 12.01 -23.20 -12.12
CA ASP A 251 12.47 -23.80 -10.86
C ASP A 251 11.64 -25.03 -10.40
N ARG A 252 10.74 -25.54 -11.23
CA ARG A 252 9.97 -26.75 -10.94
C ARG A 252 10.62 -28.04 -11.48
N ILE A 253 11.72 -27.92 -12.19
CA ILE A 253 12.46 -29.06 -12.76
C ILE A 253 13.83 -29.13 -12.09
N GLY A 254 13.85 -29.54 -10.84
CA GLY A 254 15.06 -29.81 -10.08
C GLY A 254 14.73 -30.53 -8.81
#